data_bfebbb7814911c9a6db8334819e0aa0d
#
_entry.id   bfebbb7814911c9a6db8334819e0aa0d
#
_cell.length_a   1.000
_cell.length_b   1.000
_cell.length_c   1.000
_cell.angle_alpha   90.00
_cell.angle_beta   90.00
_cell.angle_gamma   90.00
#
_symmetry.space_group_name_H-M   'P 1'
#
loop_
_entity.id
_entity.type
_entity.pdbx_description
1 polymer ?
#
loop_
_entity_poly.entity_id
_entity_poly.type
_entity_poly.pdbx_seq_one_letter_code
_entity_poly.pdbx_strand_id
1 'polypeptide(L)'
;MQNVPIALPLSLISRALSGCCLVALAATGHAQSTVGDTPSSIVANDGRYIHWHEHIIDDPQIAGFALSGSDGLVMGDLDRDGRADIVSVHESDSEYDSAVPDPDFIPPPEGHVRIAFAGNTPQQWFNITLAEGTDAPAPEDVALGDFNGDGFLDVVVAAELSHLIYLENPGAGGQIRSAQWQRLILPMTRNQGSYIRVFAADLDADGIPEILAANKGAQRPSPADFRRSTPVSIFSVTGDPLRGSSWMETVLGNYSVPQNAEPVDIDSDGDLDIIAGSRGENRLILFRNPGDGSLNFQEEAIGVVGTQLAGFNLEYADLNNDGRLDIIGGAGSELVWLLQPERAGDAWIAAIIGSLAPDSVTGMELGDIDGDQDLDILVGSYSRGPRTGDGEVDVNDALGRLAWFANPGPVANSAPWPRHDISRRKRGMFDKFIARDMDADGDLDFIGTRGNSAPYDGVFWLEQFRAREPGPVFTPARNNDSEEMPLP
;
A
#
# COMPACT_ATOMS: atom_id res chain seq x y z
N MET A 1 15.37 81.35 -24.39
CA MET A 1 16.02 82.44 -23.65
C MET A 1 16.89 81.78 -22.61
N GLN A 2 18.14 81.68 -22.95
CA GLN A 2 19.28 82.25 -22.25
C GLN A 2 19.59 81.60 -20.90
N ASN A 3 20.64 80.92 -20.94
CA ASN A 3 22.09 81.07 -20.69
C ASN A 3 22.45 80.71 -19.25
N VAL A 4 23.22 79.63 -19.03
CA VAL A 4 24.69 79.45 -18.96
C VAL A 4 25.40 80.31 -17.87
N PRO A 5 26.55 79.86 -17.38
CA PRO A 5 26.95 78.98 -16.26
C PRO A 5 27.86 79.77 -15.27
N ILE A 6 28.33 79.11 -14.21
CA ILE A 6 29.64 79.55 -13.61
C ILE A 6 30.27 78.36 -12.83
N ALA A 7 31.58 78.35 -12.92
CA ALA A 7 32.56 77.32 -12.66
C ALA A 7 33.08 77.27 -11.20
N LEU A 8 33.61 76.06 -10.88
CA LEU A 8 34.63 75.60 -9.94
C LEU A 8 35.38 76.61 -9.01
N PRO A 9 35.90 76.12 -7.82
CA PRO A 9 37.23 75.51 -7.89
C PRO A 9 37.48 74.31 -6.98
N LEU A 10 38.51 73.57 -7.36
CA LEU A 10 39.20 72.48 -6.67
C LEU A 10 39.72 72.89 -5.26
N SER A 11 39.72 71.87 -4.32
CA SER A 11 40.79 71.74 -3.38
C SER A 11 41.01 70.25 -3.08
N LEU A 12 42.22 69.80 -3.31
CA LEU A 12 42.81 68.51 -2.85
C LEU A 12 42.78 68.45 -1.34
N ILE A 13 42.61 67.19 -0.79
CA ILE A 13 43.39 66.65 0.34
C ILE A 13 43.15 65.12 0.47
N SER A 14 44.27 64.46 0.35
CA SER A 14 44.82 63.23 0.98
C SER A 14 44.02 61.96 1.13
N ARG A 15 44.69 60.96 0.62
CA ARG A 15 44.47 59.47 0.76
C ARG A 15 44.45 59.03 2.22
N ALA A 16 43.46 58.21 2.56
CA ALA A 16 43.59 57.17 3.56
C ALA A 16 43.04 55.89 2.99
N LEU A 17 43.88 54.93 2.66
CA LEU A 17 43.52 53.55 2.37
C LEU A 17 43.09 52.89 3.68
N SER A 18 41.81 52.58 3.82
CA SER A 18 41.32 51.59 4.78
C SER A 18 40.88 50.38 3.96
N GLY A 19 41.70 49.38 3.97
CA GLY A 19 41.36 48.04 3.43
C GLY A 19 40.24 47.44 4.27
N CYS A 20 39.02 47.44 3.72
CA CYS A 20 37.94 46.58 4.16
C CYS A 20 38.18 45.20 3.54
N CYS A 21 38.76 44.26 4.31
CA CYS A 21 38.64 42.83 4.03
C CYS A 21 37.15 42.46 4.11
N LEU A 22 36.47 42.35 2.97
CA LEU A 22 35.23 41.59 2.90
C LEU A 22 35.63 40.13 3.08
N VAL A 23 35.47 39.61 4.29
CA VAL A 23 35.37 38.17 4.54
C VAL A 23 34.02 37.77 3.95
N ALA A 24 34.03 37.26 2.71
CA ALA A 24 32.92 36.49 2.21
C ALA A 24 32.84 35.23 3.09
N LEU A 25 31.93 35.21 4.06
CA LEU A 25 31.45 33.95 4.64
C LEU A 25 30.74 33.24 3.49
N ALA A 26 31.46 32.34 2.84
CA ALA A 26 30.82 31.25 2.12
C ALA A 26 30.05 30.46 3.19
N ALA A 27 28.74 30.67 3.26
CA ALA A 27 27.85 29.69 3.89
C ALA A 27 27.98 28.43 3.05
N THR A 28 28.85 27.51 3.48
CA THR A 28 28.75 26.14 3.03
C THR A 28 27.45 25.61 3.61
N GLY A 29 26.34 25.81 2.89
CA GLY A 29 25.14 25.04 3.12
C GLY A 29 25.57 23.59 2.91
N HIS A 30 25.72 22.87 4.00
CA HIS A 30 25.76 21.42 3.92
C HIS A 30 24.40 21.06 3.33
N ALA A 31 24.36 20.55 2.12
CA ALA A 31 23.16 19.89 1.62
C ALA A 31 22.80 18.85 2.68
N GLN A 32 21.59 18.93 3.20
CA GLN A 32 21.08 17.97 4.16
C GLN A 32 21.11 16.62 3.42
N SER A 33 21.75 15.60 4.00
CA SER A 33 21.82 14.29 3.35
C SER A 33 20.41 13.74 3.19
N THR A 34 20.15 13.12 2.06
CA THR A 34 18.90 12.37 1.82
C THR A 34 18.88 11.12 2.71
N VAL A 35 17.69 10.55 2.86
CA VAL A 35 17.50 9.36 3.72
C VAL A 35 18.33 8.20 3.20
N GLY A 36 18.20 7.87 1.91
CA GLY A 36 18.84 6.69 1.30
C GLY A 36 20.34 6.77 1.24
N ASP A 37 20.93 7.97 1.01
CA ASP A 37 22.38 8.19 0.97
C ASP A 37 23.06 8.14 2.34
N THR A 38 22.28 8.16 3.43
CA THR A 38 22.83 8.07 4.78
C THR A 38 23.43 6.68 5.01
N PRO A 39 24.65 6.58 5.58
CA PRO A 39 25.20 5.27 5.92
C PRO A 39 24.30 4.54 6.92
N SER A 40 24.02 3.26 6.66
CA SER A 40 23.22 2.43 7.55
C SER A 40 23.89 2.36 8.93
N SER A 41 23.09 2.61 9.97
CA SER A 41 23.49 2.46 11.37
C SER A 41 22.78 1.28 12.04
N ILE A 42 21.91 0.60 11.33
CA ILE A 42 21.09 -0.48 11.85
C ILE A 42 21.81 -1.79 11.63
N VAL A 43 21.95 -2.53 12.71
CA VAL A 43 22.65 -3.81 12.74
C VAL A 43 21.64 -4.90 13.07
N ALA A 44 21.53 -5.88 12.19
CA ALA A 44 20.71 -7.07 12.43
C ALA A 44 21.31 -7.93 13.57
N ASN A 45 20.52 -8.87 14.06
CA ASN A 45 20.92 -9.77 15.16
C ASN A 45 22.20 -10.59 14.84
N ASP A 46 22.51 -10.80 13.57
CA ASP A 46 23.74 -11.47 13.11
C ASP A 46 24.99 -10.57 13.10
N GLY A 47 24.85 -9.29 13.48
CA GLY A 47 25.93 -8.31 13.57
C GLY A 47 26.28 -7.64 12.24
N ARG A 48 25.50 -7.81 11.19
CA ARG A 48 25.66 -7.13 9.88
C ARG A 48 24.75 -5.91 9.77
N TYR A 49 25.18 -4.89 9.02
CA TYR A 49 24.38 -3.69 8.72
C TYR A 49 23.31 -4.01 7.67
N ILE A 50 22.08 -3.54 7.91
CA ILE A 50 20.95 -3.68 7.01
C ILE A 50 20.98 -2.57 5.95
N HIS A 51 20.88 -2.96 4.69
CA HIS A 51 20.76 -2.10 3.53
C HIS A 51 19.59 -2.57 2.68
N TRP A 52 19.08 -1.71 1.79
CA TRP A 52 17.95 -2.01 0.92
C TRP A 52 18.30 -1.73 -0.53
N HIS A 53 18.06 -2.70 -1.40
CA HIS A 53 18.19 -2.56 -2.85
C HIS A 53 16.82 -2.70 -3.50
N GLU A 54 16.44 -1.72 -4.31
CA GLU A 54 15.18 -1.78 -5.06
C GLU A 54 15.39 -2.47 -6.40
N HIS A 55 14.54 -3.41 -6.75
CA HIS A 55 14.49 -4.09 -8.06
C HIS A 55 13.09 -3.88 -8.65
N ILE A 56 13.01 -3.64 -9.97
CA ILE A 56 11.72 -3.47 -10.63
C ILE A 56 11.22 -4.81 -11.17
N ILE A 57 9.99 -5.16 -10.86
CA ILE A 57 9.29 -6.34 -11.37
C ILE A 57 8.43 -5.96 -12.58
N ASP A 58 7.67 -4.85 -12.48
CA ASP A 58 6.88 -4.27 -13.57
C ASP A 58 6.80 -2.75 -13.44
N ASP A 59 6.90 -2.04 -14.55
CA ASP A 59 6.77 -0.60 -14.63
C ASP A 59 6.46 -0.16 -16.07
N PRO A 60 6.21 1.14 -16.36
CA PRO A 60 5.96 1.63 -17.72
C PRO A 60 7.06 1.29 -18.72
N GLN A 61 8.32 1.16 -18.29
CA GLN A 61 9.42 0.81 -19.18
C GLN A 61 9.39 -0.67 -19.58
N ILE A 62 9.06 -1.55 -18.64
CA ILE A 62 8.92 -2.99 -18.86
C ILE A 62 7.64 -3.28 -19.65
N ALA A 63 6.54 -2.64 -19.29
CA ALA A 63 5.26 -2.78 -19.96
C ALA A 63 5.28 -2.27 -21.40
N GLY A 64 6.05 -1.21 -21.69
CA GLY A 64 6.11 -0.54 -22.99
C GLY A 64 4.96 0.46 -23.22
N PHE A 65 4.18 0.76 -22.18
CA PHE A 65 3.09 1.75 -22.17
C PHE A 65 2.98 2.35 -20.76
N ALA A 66 2.15 3.40 -20.61
CA ALA A 66 1.96 4.05 -19.31
C ALA A 66 1.22 3.13 -18.34
N LEU A 67 1.80 2.92 -17.17
CA LEU A 67 1.15 2.38 -15.97
C LEU A 67 1.08 3.49 -14.94
N SER A 68 -0.01 3.56 -14.18
CA SER A 68 -0.22 4.60 -13.17
C SER A 68 -1.20 4.11 -12.11
N GLY A 69 -1.07 4.57 -10.87
CA GLY A 69 -1.91 4.15 -9.78
C GLY A 69 -1.75 2.66 -9.48
N SER A 70 -0.51 2.23 -9.19
CA SER A 70 -0.23 0.82 -8.85
C SER A 70 -0.52 0.62 -7.37
N ASP A 71 -1.66 0.02 -7.04
CA ASP A 71 -2.20 -0.01 -5.69
C ASP A 71 -2.26 -1.43 -5.12
N GLY A 72 -2.91 -2.37 -5.80
CA GLY A 72 -3.08 -3.75 -5.32
C GLY A 72 -2.09 -4.73 -5.92
N LEU A 73 -1.67 -5.71 -5.13
CA LEU A 73 -0.93 -6.89 -5.58
C LEU A 73 -1.23 -8.11 -4.73
N VAL A 74 -1.08 -9.30 -5.33
CA VAL A 74 -1.16 -10.58 -4.65
C VAL A 74 -0.20 -11.57 -5.28
N MET A 75 0.26 -12.56 -4.52
CA MET A 75 1.14 -13.62 -5.01
C MET A 75 0.49 -15.00 -4.93
N GLY A 76 0.73 -15.82 -5.96
CA GLY A 76 0.32 -17.23 -5.99
C GLY A 76 0.94 -17.97 -7.17
N ASP A 77 1.05 -19.28 -7.09
CA ASP A 77 1.54 -20.15 -8.18
C ASP A 77 0.41 -20.40 -9.19
N LEU A 78 0.27 -19.48 -10.16
CA LEU A 78 -0.83 -19.49 -11.13
C LEU A 78 -0.70 -20.60 -12.19
N ASP A 79 0.52 -20.98 -12.55
CA ASP A 79 0.77 -21.96 -13.61
C ASP A 79 1.31 -23.30 -13.07
N ARG A 80 1.35 -23.46 -11.75
CA ARG A 80 1.75 -24.68 -11.03
C ARG A 80 3.18 -25.13 -11.35
N ASP A 81 4.05 -24.18 -11.57
CA ASP A 81 5.47 -24.48 -11.81
C ASP A 81 6.30 -24.50 -10.51
N GLY A 82 5.68 -24.26 -9.35
CA GLY A 82 6.29 -24.29 -8.02
C GLY A 82 6.89 -22.95 -7.59
N ARG A 83 6.70 -21.90 -8.38
CA ARG A 83 7.11 -20.53 -8.07
C ARG A 83 5.89 -19.63 -7.95
N ALA A 84 5.94 -18.68 -7.04
CA ALA A 84 4.83 -17.74 -6.90
C ALA A 84 4.95 -16.63 -7.95
N ASP A 85 3.88 -16.43 -8.68
CA ASP A 85 3.66 -15.35 -9.63
C ASP A 85 3.04 -14.15 -8.90
N ILE A 86 3.06 -12.98 -9.52
CA ILE A 86 2.46 -11.75 -8.98
C ILE A 86 1.35 -11.31 -9.92
N VAL A 87 0.17 -11.07 -9.34
CA VAL A 87 -0.90 -10.30 -10.02
C VAL A 87 -0.91 -8.91 -9.43
N SER A 88 -0.89 -7.89 -10.27
CA SER A 88 -0.93 -6.49 -9.88
C SER A 88 -1.99 -5.72 -10.65
N VAL A 89 -2.50 -4.66 -10.05
CA VAL A 89 -3.49 -3.78 -10.64
C VAL A 89 -3.01 -2.33 -10.67
N HIS A 90 -3.41 -1.60 -11.73
CA HIS A 90 -2.97 -0.24 -12.00
C HIS A 90 -4.17 0.58 -12.45
N GLU A 91 -4.57 1.58 -11.67
CA GLU A 91 -5.77 2.39 -11.88
C GLU A 91 -5.74 3.24 -13.16
N SER A 92 -4.56 3.63 -13.63
CA SER A 92 -4.36 4.59 -14.74
C SER A 92 -4.90 5.99 -14.46
N ASP A 93 -4.67 6.48 -13.27
CA ASP A 93 -5.11 7.79 -12.77
C ASP A 93 -4.06 8.90 -12.90
N SER A 94 -3.11 8.77 -13.82
CA SER A 94 -1.97 9.68 -14.02
C SER A 94 -2.35 11.17 -14.18
N GLU A 95 -3.57 11.45 -14.64
CA GLU A 95 -4.10 12.82 -14.79
C GLU A 95 -4.79 13.34 -13.52
N TYR A 96 -4.87 12.52 -12.49
CA TYR A 96 -5.53 12.85 -11.24
C TYR A 96 -4.54 13.38 -10.19
N ASP A 97 -4.73 14.60 -9.74
CA ASP A 97 -3.99 15.19 -8.62
C ASP A 97 -4.81 15.11 -7.33
N SER A 98 -4.44 14.23 -6.42
CA SER A 98 -5.12 14.06 -5.13
C SER A 98 -4.91 15.24 -4.18
N ALA A 99 -3.92 16.09 -4.41
CA ALA A 99 -3.66 17.29 -3.60
C ALA A 99 -4.62 18.44 -3.93
N VAL A 100 -5.25 18.40 -5.11
CA VAL A 100 -6.21 19.41 -5.56
C VAL A 100 -7.53 18.72 -5.85
N PRO A 101 -8.41 18.54 -4.87
CA PRO A 101 -9.70 17.87 -5.07
C PRO A 101 -10.54 18.58 -6.12
N ASP A 102 -10.85 17.89 -7.20
CA ASP A 102 -11.78 18.34 -8.23
C ASP A 102 -13.04 17.46 -8.16
N PRO A 103 -14.14 17.96 -7.61
CA PRO A 103 -15.37 17.16 -7.48
C PRO A 103 -16.03 16.85 -8.83
N ASP A 104 -15.67 17.55 -9.89
CA ASP A 104 -16.22 17.35 -11.23
C ASP A 104 -15.31 16.47 -12.11
N PHE A 105 -14.12 16.10 -11.61
CA PHE A 105 -13.22 15.19 -12.33
C PHE A 105 -13.80 13.78 -12.40
N ILE A 106 -13.91 13.27 -13.60
CA ILE A 106 -14.26 11.87 -13.87
C ILE A 106 -13.00 11.20 -14.35
N PRO A 107 -12.39 10.31 -13.54
CA PRO A 107 -11.22 9.55 -14.00
C PRO A 107 -11.54 8.75 -15.25
N PRO A 108 -10.60 8.59 -16.18
CA PRO A 108 -10.80 7.74 -17.33
C PRO A 108 -11.12 6.31 -16.86
N PRO A 109 -12.08 5.62 -17.48
CA PRO A 109 -12.42 4.22 -17.12
C PRO A 109 -11.38 3.26 -17.69
N GLU A 110 -10.13 3.53 -17.42
CA GLU A 110 -8.96 2.81 -17.94
C GLU A 110 -8.18 2.25 -16.77
N GLY A 111 -7.50 1.14 -17.00
CA GLY A 111 -6.66 0.51 -16.02
C GLY A 111 -6.04 -0.76 -16.56
N HIS A 112 -5.20 -1.40 -15.78
CA HIS A 112 -4.52 -2.62 -16.18
C HIS A 112 -4.52 -3.64 -15.05
N VAL A 113 -4.86 -4.89 -15.39
CA VAL A 113 -4.59 -6.07 -14.57
C VAL A 113 -3.43 -6.80 -15.21
N ARG A 114 -2.34 -6.96 -14.49
CA ARG A 114 -1.11 -7.54 -15.01
C ARG A 114 -0.68 -8.77 -14.21
N ILE A 115 -0.02 -9.69 -14.89
CA ILE A 115 0.62 -10.85 -14.24
C ILE A 115 2.11 -10.82 -14.58
N ALA A 116 2.94 -10.92 -13.57
CA ALA A 116 4.37 -11.19 -13.67
C ALA A 116 4.62 -12.65 -13.28
N PHE A 117 4.80 -13.52 -14.27
CA PHE A 117 5.15 -14.92 -14.03
C PHE A 117 6.63 -15.05 -13.64
N ALA A 118 6.89 -15.77 -12.57
CA ALA A 118 8.23 -15.95 -12.02
C ALA A 118 9.13 -16.75 -12.97
N GLY A 119 10.36 -16.27 -13.13
CA GLY A 119 11.42 -16.99 -13.84
C GLY A 119 12.26 -17.88 -12.92
N ASN A 120 13.49 -18.18 -13.36
CA ASN A 120 14.40 -19.04 -12.59
C ASN A 120 15.21 -18.30 -11.52
N THR A 121 15.19 -16.98 -11.53
CA THR A 121 15.83 -16.11 -10.54
C THR A 121 14.86 -15.01 -10.12
N PRO A 122 15.03 -14.41 -8.93
CA PRO A 122 14.15 -13.34 -8.43
C PRO A 122 14.03 -12.12 -9.35
N GLN A 123 15.02 -11.91 -10.22
CA GLN A 123 15.05 -10.78 -11.17
C GLN A 123 14.41 -11.11 -12.53
N GLN A 124 13.94 -12.35 -12.74
CA GLN A 124 13.39 -12.79 -14.03
C GLN A 124 11.87 -12.91 -13.96
N TRP A 125 11.17 -12.06 -14.69
CA TRP A 125 9.72 -12.02 -14.78
C TRP A 125 9.26 -12.05 -16.24
N PHE A 126 8.15 -12.73 -16.49
CA PHE A 126 7.46 -12.71 -17.77
C PHE A 126 6.11 -12.02 -17.59
N ASN A 127 6.01 -10.77 -18.03
CA ASN A 127 4.88 -9.90 -17.76
C ASN A 127 3.86 -9.93 -18.88
N ILE A 128 2.57 -10.07 -18.54
CA ILE A 128 1.45 -9.96 -19.47
C ILE A 128 0.40 -8.99 -18.92
N THR A 129 -0.41 -8.42 -19.81
CA THR A 129 -1.65 -7.72 -19.45
C THR A 129 -2.81 -8.70 -19.59
N LEU A 130 -3.52 -8.94 -18.48
CA LEU A 130 -4.66 -9.85 -18.45
C LEU A 130 -5.98 -9.16 -18.83
N ALA A 131 -6.18 -7.92 -18.35
CA ALA A 131 -7.29 -7.07 -18.72
C ALA A 131 -6.84 -5.60 -18.75
N GLU A 132 -7.46 -4.79 -19.61
CA GLU A 132 -7.11 -3.38 -19.78
C GLU A 132 -8.29 -2.51 -20.22
N GLY A 133 -8.17 -1.21 -20.02
CA GLY A 133 -9.12 -0.20 -20.48
C GLY A 133 -10.49 -0.35 -19.83
N THR A 134 -11.55 -0.28 -20.64
CA THR A 134 -12.94 -0.41 -20.15
C THR A 134 -13.25 -1.76 -19.54
N ASP A 135 -12.39 -2.73 -19.73
CA ASP A 135 -12.51 -4.07 -19.17
C ASP A 135 -11.91 -4.18 -17.77
N ALA A 136 -11.16 -3.17 -17.35
CA ALA A 136 -10.57 -3.01 -16.04
C ALA A 136 -10.66 -1.54 -15.59
N PRO A 137 -11.86 -1.01 -15.29
CA PRO A 137 -12.07 0.41 -15.02
C PRO A 137 -11.60 0.78 -13.62
N ALA A 138 -10.44 1.41 -13.52
CA ALA A 138 -9.75 1.75 -12.29
C ALA A 138 -9.64 0.56 -11.32
N PRO A 139 -8.88 -0.50 -11.67
CA PRO A 139 -8.69 -1.65 -10.80
C PRO A 139 -7.79 -1.25 -9.64
N GLU A 140 -8.25 -1.49 -8.42
CA GLU A 140 -7.65 -0.99 -7.19
C GLU A 140 -7.03 -2.12 -6.35
N ASP A 141 -7.67 -3.28 -6.31
CA ASP A 141 -7.18 -4.42 -5.55
C ASP A 141 -7.49 -5.75 -6.23
N VAL A 142 -6.81 -6.81 -5.81
CA VAL A 142 -6.87 -8.12 -6.43
C VAL A 142 -6.73 -9.25 -5.41
N ALA A 143 -7.50 -10.33 -5.61
CA ALA A 143 -7.43 -11.54 -4.81
C ALA A 143 -7.34 -12.79 -5.70
N LEU A 144 -6.80 -13.88 -5.13
CA LEU A 144 -6.68 -15.19 -5.78
C LEU A 144 -7.53 -16.23 -5.07
N GLY A 145 -8.16 -17.12 -5.84
CA GLY A 145 -8.90 -18.25 -5.30
C GLY A 145 -9.24 -19.26 -6.40
N ASP A 146 -9.39 -20.53 -6.07
CA ASP A 146 -9.86 -21.57 -6.97
C ASP A 146 -11.40 -21.66 -6.89
N PHE A 147 -12.09 -20.75 -7.61
CA PHE A 147 -13.55 -20.64 -7.53
C PHE A 147 -14.30 -21.70 -8.34
N ASN A 148 -13.63 -22.39 -9.25
CA ASN A 148 -14.22 -23.45 -10.07
C ASN A 148 -13.83 -24.86 -9.61
N GLY A 149 -12.93 -25.00 -8.62
CA GLY A 149 -12.48 -26.25 -8.03
C GLY A 149 -11.59 -27.08 -8.97
N ASP A 150 -10.92 -26.46 -9.96
CA ASP A 150 -10.06 -27.16 -10.93
C ASP A 150 -8.59 -27.25 -10.45
N GLY A 151 -8.29 -26.59 -9.35
CA GLY A 151 -7.01 -26.56 -8.68
C GLY A 151 -6.06 -25.49 -9.20
N PHE A 152 -6.45 -24.61 -10.12
CA PHE A 152 -5.68 -23.43 -10.52
C PHE A 152 -6.29 -22.19 -9.89
N LEU A 153 -5.43 -21.23 -9.51
CA LEU A 153 -5.90 -20.00 -8.92
C LEU A 153 -6.48 -19.07 -9.98
N ASP A 154 -7.73 -18.69 -9.81
CA ASP A 154 -8.40 -17.63 -10.55
C ASP A 154 -8.10 -16.25 -9.95
N VAL A 155 -8.45 -15.19 -10.66
CA VAL A 155 -8.22 -13.81 -10.24
C VAL A 155 -9.55 -13.08 -10.06
N VAL A 156 -9.70 -12.37 -8.94
CA VAL A 156 -10.81 -11.44 -8.72
C VAL A 156 -10.25 -10.04 -8.50
N VAL A 157 -10.85 -9.06 -9.19
CA VAL A 157 -10.41 -7.65 -9.16
C VAL A 157 -11.50 -6.76 -8.62
N ALA A 158 -11.17 -5.88 -7.69
CA ALA A 158 -11.98 -4.76 -7.26
C ALA A 158 -11.73 -3.56 -8.16
N ALA A 159 -12.79 -2.97 -8.74
CA ALA A 159 -12.69 -1.80 -9.59
C ALA A 159 -13.38 -0.59 -8.96
N GLU A 160 -12.63 0.50 -8.74
CA GLU A 160 -13.14 1.73 -8.15
C GLU A 160 -14.22 2.42 -8.99
N LEU A 161 -14.21 2.22 -10.30
CA LEU A 161 -15.21 2.80 -11.20
C LEU A 161 -16.34 1.83 -11.52
N SER A 162 -16.68 0.88 -10.68
CA SER A 162 -18.01 0.26 -10.76
C SER A 162 -18.23 -1.17 -10.26
N HIS A 163 -17.29 -2.13 -10.27
CA HIS A 163 -17.69 -3.53 -10.12
C HIS A 163 -16.56 -4.47 -9.65
N LEU A 164 -16.93 -5.74 -9.38
CA LEU A 164 -15.98 -6.85 -9.20
C LEU A 164 -15.91 -7.66 -10.51
N ILE A 165 -14.68 -8.04 -10.87
CA ILE A 165 -14.37 -8.80 -12.09
C ILE A 165 -13.78 -10.14 -11.69
N TYR A 166 -14.37 -11.22 -12.16
CA TYR A 166 -13.82 -12.58 -12.08
C TYR A 166 -13.10 -12.90 -13.40
N LEU A 167 -11.90 -13.46 -13.30
CA LEU A 167 -11.04 -13.86 -14.43
C LEU A 167 -10.64 -15.31 -14.21
N GLU A 168 -11.16 -16.22 -15.02
CA GLU A 168 -10.91 -17.66 -14.91
C GLU A 168 -9.56 -18.03 -15.48
N ASN A 169 -8.73 -18.68 -14.67
CA ASN A 169 -7.50 -19.30 -15.12
C ASN A 169 -7.83 -20.44 -16.10
N PRO A 170 -7.26 -20.45 -17.32
CA PRO A 170 -7.56 -21.49 -18.29
C PRO A 170 -7.06 -22.90 -17.94
N GLY A 171 -6.35 -23.04 -16.82
CA GLY A 171 -5.93 -24.33 -16.27
C GLY A 171 -4.94 -25.11 -17.17
N ALA A 172 -4.73 -26.39 -16.85
CA ALA A 172 -3.73 -27.23 -17.50
C ALA A 172 -3.90 -27.42 -19.02
N GLY A 173 -5.09 -27.23 -19.53
CA GLY A 173 -5.41 -27.35 -20.97
C GLY A 173 -5.30 -26.04 -21.75
N GLY A 174 -5.12 -24.92 -21.07
CA GLY A 174 -5.14 -23.58 -21.62
C GLY A 174 -3.77 -22.94 -21.78
N GLN A 175 -3.79 -21.70 -22.22
CA GLN A 175 -2.58 -20.89 -22.34
C GLN A 175 -2.51 -19.91 -21.15
N ILE A 176 -2.10 -20.41 -19.98
CA ILE A 176 -2.09 -19.62 -18.74
C ILE A 176 -1.25 -18.35 -18.92
N ARG A 177 -0.06 -18.45 -19.53
CA ARG A 177 0.84 -17.31 -19.81
C ARG A 177 0.40 -16.50 -21.04
N SER A 178 -0.93 -16.29 -21.20
CA SER A 178 -1.51 -15.47 -22.27
C SER A 178 -2.64 -14.59 -21.74
N ALA A 179 -2.97 -13.53 -22.47
CA ALA A 179 -4.06 -12.61 -22.13
C ALA A 179 -5.47 -13.16 -22.46
N GLN A 180 -5.64 -14.47 -22.63
CA GLN A 180 -6.89 -15.09 -23.10
C GLN A 180 -7.69 -15.78 -22.01
N TRP A 181 -7.67 -15.25 -20.80
CA TRP A 181 -8.52 -15.72 -19.72
C TRP A 181 -9.97 -15.30 -19.94
N GLN A 182 -10.89 -16.20 -19.64
CA GLN A 182 -12.32 -15.86 -19.67
C GLN A 182 -12.67 -14.98 -18.46
N ARG A 183 -13.69 -14.14 -18.61
CA ARG A 183 -14.06 -13.23 -17.53
C ARG A 183 -15.54 -13.04 -17.38
N LEU A 184 -15.94 -12.69 -16.17
CA LEU A 184 -17.29 -12.28 -15.84
C LEU A 184 -17.23 -11.03 -14.92
N ILE A 185 -18.02 -10.02 -15.22
CA ILE A 185 -18.35 -8.98 -14.24
C ILE A 185 -19.50 -9.53 -13.39
N LEU A 186 -19.33 -9.57 -12.06
CA LEU A 186 -20.36 -10.03 -11.14
C LEU A 186 -21.61 -9.16 -11.33
N PRO A 187 -22.76 -9.71 -11.79
CA PRO A 187 -23.89 -8.88 -12.24
C PRO A 187 -24.46 -7.97 -11.17
N MET A 188 -24.44 -8.41 -9.88
CA MET A 188 -24.98 -7.66 -8.75
C MET A 188 -24.10 -6.46 -8.38
N THR A 189 -22.83 -6.42 -8.80
CA THR A 189 -21.91 -5.33 -8.49
C THR A 189 -21.84 -4.27 -9.59
N ARG A 190 -22.35 -4.59 -10.79
CA ARG A 190 -22.21 -3.73 -11.97
C ARG A 190 -22.90 -2.37 -11.77
N ASN A 191 -22.13 -1.28 -11.84
CA ASN A 191 -22.57 0.10 -11.65
C ASN A 191 -23.29 0.35 -10.30
N GLN A 192 -22.91 -0.41 -9.27
CA GLN A 192 -23.49 -0.26 -7.92
C GLN A 192 -22.65 0.60 -6.98
N GLY A 193 -21.48 1.03 -7.40
CA GLY A 193 -20.63 1.88 -6.56
C GLY A 193 -19.15 1.75 -6.89
N SER A 194 -18.32 1.69 -5.88
CA SER A 194 -16.86 1.66 -5.95
C SER A 194 -16.33 0.60 -5.00
N TYR A 195 -15.42 -0.24 -5.47
CA TYR A 195 -14.80 -1.31 -4.69
C TYR A 195 -13.29 -1.06 -4.63
N ILE A 196 -12.75 -0.96 -3.41
CA ILE A 196 -11.35 -0.55 -3.18
C ILE A 196 -10.48 -1.67 -2.60
N ARG A 197 -11.11 -2.66 -1.97
CA ARG A 197 -10.45 -3.86 -1.45
C ARG A 197 -11.28 -5.09 -1.77
N VAL A 198 -10.58 -6.20 -2.05
CA VAL A 198 -11.19 -7.50 -2.30
C VAL A 198 -10.34 -8.61 -1.69
N PHE A 199 -11.00 -9.59 -1.09
CA PHE A 199 -10.37 -10.76 -0.51
C PHE A 199 -11.08 -12.03 -0.99
N ALA A 200 -10.37 -13.15 -0.92
CA ALA A 200 -10.91 -14.47 -1.21
C ALA A 200 -10.53 -15.42 -0.08
N ALA A 201 -11.52 -16.08 0.50
CA ALA A 201 -11.33 -17.05 1.57
C ALA A 201 -12.49 -18.05 1.62
N ASP A 202 -12.22 -19.29 1.98
CA ASP A 202 -13.23 -20.32 2.25
C ASP A 202 -13.82 -20.06 3.65
N LEU A 203 -14.98 -19.39 3.68
CA LEU A 203 -15.61 -18.91 4.92
C LEU A 203 -16.59 -19.91 5.53
N ASP A 204 -17.10 -20.85 4.74
CA ASP A 204 -18.04 -21.86 5.19
C ASP A 204 -17.47 -23.29 5.19
N ALA A 205 -16.16 -23.40 4.91
CA ALA A 205 -15.39 -24.66 4.88
C ALA A 205 -15.91 -25.68 3.86
N ASP A 206 -16.49 -25.22 2.74
CA ASP A 206 -16.97 -26.09 1.67
C ASP A 206 -15.87 -26.43 0.63
N GLY A 207 -14.73 -25.74 0.70
CA GLY A 207 -13.55 -25.92 -0.16
C GLY A 207 -13.53 -24.99 -1.37
N ILE A 208 -14.54 -24.15 -1.58
CA ILE A 208 -14.60 -23.11 -2.62
C ILE A 208 -14.57 -21.74 -1.93
N PRO A 209 -13.63 -20.86 -2.27
CA PRO A 209 -13.55 -19.59 -1.57
C PRO A 209 -14.72 -18.64 -1.94
N GLU A 210 -15.13 -17.83 -0.98
CA GLU A 210 -15.99 -16.68 -1.17
C GLU A 210 -15.16 -15.44 -1.49
N ILE A 211 -15.78 -14.48 -2.17
CA ILE A 211 -15.25 -13.12 -2.34
C ILE A 211 -15.80 -12.22 -1.23
N LEU A 212 -14.93 -11.47 -0.58
CA LEU A 212 -15.26 -10.41 0.38
C LEU A 212 -14.98 -9.05 -0.24
N ALA A 213 -15.94 -8.12 -0.21
CA ALA A 213 -15.70 -6.77 -0.65
C ALA A 213 -16.60 -5.75 0.07
N ALA A 214 -16.07 -4.54 0.23
CA ALA A 214 -16.81 -3.38 0.74
C ALA A 214 -17.11 -2.41 -0.41
N ASN A 215 -18.36 -2.03 -0.55
CA ASN A 215 -18.78 -1.03 -1.54
C ASN A 215 -18.60 0.38 -0.96
N LYS A 216 -17.54 1.08 -1.33
CA LYS A 216 -17.23 2.45 -0.90
C LYS A 216 -18.28 3.48 -1.36
N GLY A 217 -19.10 3.14 -2.33
CA GLY A 217 -20.19 3.97 -2.86
C GLY A 217 -19.78 4.92 -3.98
N ALA A 218 -18.61 5.52 -3.91
CA ALA A 218 -18.05 6.40 -4.93
C ALA A 218 -16.52 6.36 -4.89
N GLN A 219 -15.85 6.54 -6.02
CA GLN A 219 -14.37 6.63 -6.06
C GLN A 219 -13.89 7.77 -5.16
N ARG A 220 -14.53 8.94 -5.26
CA ARG A 220 -14.26 10.10 -4.39
C ARG A 220 -15.50 10.44 -3.60
N PRO A 221 -15.63 9.90 -2.39
CA PRO A 221 -16.81 10.16 -1.59
C PRO A 221 -17.00 11.64 -1.27
N SER A 222 -18.10 12.19 -1.73
CA SER A 222 -18.56 13.55 -1.42
C SER A 222 -19.20 13.62 -0.03
N PRO A 223 -19.46 14.82 0.54
CA PRO A 223 -20.22 14.94 1.78
C PRO A 223 -21.60 14.29 1.75
N ALA A 224 -22.16 14.03 0.55
CA ALA A 224 -23.42 13.31 0.42
C ALA A 224 -23.22 11.79 0.60
N ASP A 225 -22.11 11.25 0.12
CA ASP A 225 -21.79 9.84 0.27
C ASP A 225 -21.50 9.47 1.72
N PHE A 226 -20.86 10.36 2.48
CA PHE A 226 -20.68 10.19 3.93
C PHE A 226 -22.00 10.18 4.74
N ARG A 227 -23.13 10.47 4.12
CA ARG A 227 -24.47 10.39 4.75
C ARG A 227 -25.28 9.21 4.24
N ARG A 228 -24.71 8.40 3.35
CA ARG A 228 -25.33 7.22 2.78
C ARG A 228 -24.59 5.98 3.24
N SER A 229 -25.31 4.91 3.53
CA SER A 229 -24.70 3.62 3.84
C SER A 229 -24.71 2.73 2.61
N THR A 230 -23.63 1.98 2.43
CA THR A 230 -23.40 1.01 1.34
C THR A 230 -22.94 -0.33 1.93
N PRO A 231 -23.13 -1.44 1.21
CA PRO A 231 -22.93 -2.76 1.80
C PRO A 231 -21.46 -3.15 1.95
N VAL A 232 -21.21 -3.96 2.97
CA VAL A 232 -20.12 -4.93 3.07
C VAL A 232 -20.75 -6.29 2.76
N SER A 233 -20.18 -7.03 1.80
CA SER A 233 -20.83 -8.24 1.26
C SER A 233 -19.85 -9.39 1.09
N ILE A 234 -20.43 -10.60 1.20
CA ILE A 234 -19.85 -11.87 0.76
C ILE A 234 -20.50 -12.22 -0.58
N PHE A 235 -19.70 -12.70 -1.54
CA PHE A 235 -20.19 -13.22 -2.80
C PHE A 235 -19.75 -14.68 -2.91
N SER A 236 -20.73 -15.60 -2.87
CA SER A 236 -20.51 -17.04 -3.00
C SER A 236 -20.86 -17.52 -4.41
N VAL A 237 -20.22 -18.58 -4.85
CA VAL A 237 -20.44 -19.18 -6.16
C VAL A 237 -20.89 -20.64 -6.02
N THR A 238 -21.86 -21.05 -6.84
CA THR A 238 -22.30 -22.44 -6.94
C THR A 238 -22.38 -22.85 -8.39
N GLY A 239 -21.51 -23.74 -8.82
CA GLY A 239 -21.41 -24.23 -10.19
C GLY A 239 -20.42 -23.45 -11.04
N ASP A 240 -20.76 -23.10 -12.28
CA ASP A 240 -19.84 -22.46 -13.24
C ASP A 240 -19.67 -20.96 -12.93
N PRO A 241 -18.48 -20.48 -12.47
CA PRO A 241 -18.26 -19.07 -12.11
C PRO A 241 -18.39 -18.10 -13.28
N LEU A 242 -18.26 -18.56 -14.53
CA LEU A 242 -18.48 -17.71 -15.71
C LEU A 242 -19.97 -17.43 -15.98
N ARG A 243 -20.87 -18.00 -15.18
CA ARG A 243 -22.30 -17.71 -15.28
C ARG A 243 -22.73 -16.77 -14.16
N GLY A 244 -23.21 -15.59 -14.51
CA GLY A 244 -23.68 -14.62 -13.51
C GLY A 244 -24.78 -15.14 -12.58
N SER A 245 -25.57 -16.15 -13.01
CA SER A 245 -26.59 -16.79 -12.16
C SER A 245 -26.01 -17.78 -11.12
N SER A 246 -24.73 -18.11 -11.20
CA SER A 246 -24.05 -18.96 -10.22
C SER A 246 -23.62 -18.18 -8.98
N TRP A 247 -23.57 -16.85 -9.06
CA TRP A 247 -23.14 -15.98 -7.97
C TRP A 247 -24.31 -15.48 -7.13
N MET A 248 -24.10 -15.41 -5.83
CA MET A 248 -25.04 -14.89 -4.86
C MET A 248 -24.34 -13.89 -3.95
N GLU A 249 -25.01 -12.77 -3.66
CA GLU A 249 -24.55 -11.77 -2.70
C GLU A 249 -25.24 -11.98 -1.35
N THR A 250 -24.46 -12.04 -0.27
CA THR A 250 -24.92 -11.98 1.12
C THR A 250 -24.43 -10.70 1.75
N VAL A 251 -25.33 -9.77 2.03
CA VAL A 251 -24.99 -8.48 2.68
C VAL A 251 -24.81 -8.71 4.17
N LEU A 252 -23.62 -8.42 4.70
CA LEU A 252 -23.31 -8.49 6.13
C LEU A 252 -23.85 -7.28 6.90
N GLY A 253 -23.73 -6.09 6.32
CA GLY A 253 -24.18 -4.84 6.91
C GLY A 253 -24.03 -3.67 5.95
N ASN A 254 -24.54 -2.49 6.36
CA ASN A 254 -24.45 -1.27 5.56
C ASN A 254 -23.82 -0.15 6.40
N TYR A 255 -22.76 0.47 5.89
CA TYR A 255 -21.95 1.45 6.62
C TYR A 255 -21.65 2.67 5.74
N SER A 256 -21.28 3.77 6.39
CA SER A 256 -20.89 4.98 5.68
C SER A 256 -19.46 4.82 5.12
N VAL A 257 -19.33 4.82 3.80
CA VAL A 257 -18.03 4.69 3.09
C VAL A 257 -17.21 3.52 3.67
N PRO A 258 -17.73 2.26 3.65
CA PRO A 258 -16.93 1.11 4.02
C PRO A 258 -15.82 0.92 2.97
N GLN A 259 -14.64 0.49 3.40
CA GLN A 259 -13.48 0.45 2.50
C GLN A 259 -12.66 -0.83 2.59
N ASN A 260 -12.91 -1.68 3.56
CA ASN A 260 -12.21 -2.94 3.77
C ASN A 260 -13.14 -3.99 4.37
N ALA A 261 -12.84 -5.29 4.14
CA ALA A 261 -13.50 -6.44 4.74
C ALA A 261 -12.54 -7.64 4.68
N GLU A 262 -11.66 -7.78 5.66
CA GLU A 262 -10.62 -8.80 5.68
C GLU A 262 -11.03 -10.05 6.45
N PRO A 263 -10.79 -11.26 5.91
CA PRO A 263 -10.96 -12.51 6.64
C PRO A 263 -9.80 -12.72 7.63
N VAL A 264 -10.10 -13.04 8.87
CA VAL A 264 -9.11 -13.32 9.91
C VAL A 264 -9.73 -14.16 11.03
N ASP A 265 -9.05 -15.21 11.49
CA ASP A 265 -9.43 -15.94 12.69
C ASP A 265 -9.00 -15.16 13.94
N ILE A 266 -9.82 -14.15 14.31
CA ILE A 266 -9.42 -13.14 15.33
C ILE A 266 -9.46 -13.70 16.76
N ASP A 267 -10.18 -14.78 17.02
CA ASP A 267 -10.28 -15.39 18.34
C ASP A 267 -9.64 -16.80 18.43
N SER A 268 -8.99 -17.21 17.33
CA SER A 268 -8.24 -18.47 17.23
C SER A 268 -9.09 -19.71 17.50
N ASP A 269 -10.36 -19.68 17.06
CA ASP A 269 -11.27 -20.84 17.17
C ASP A 269 -11.23 -21.75 15.94
N GLY A 270 -10.56 -21.34 14.87
CA GLY A 270 -10.34 -22.08 13.63
C GLY A 270 -11.28 -21.69 12.49
N ASP A 271 -12.24 -20.83 12.73
CA ASP A 271 -13.16 -20.28 11.73
C ASP A 271 -12.77 -18.84 11.38
N LEU A 272 -12.82 -18.46 10.09
CA LEU A 272 -12.45 -17.11 9.68
C LEU A 272 -13.58 -16.13 9.99
N ASP A 273 -13.32 -15.17 10.85
CA ASP A 273 -14.11 -13.97 11.07
C ASP A 273 -13.84 -12.91 9.98
N ILE A 274 -14.55 -11.79 10.02
CA ILE A 274 -14.33 -10.67 9.10
C ILE A 274 -14.17 -9.37 9.88
N ILE A 275 -13.08 -8.65 9.64
CA ILE A 275 -12.89 -7.27 10.12
C ILE A 275 -13.14 -6.32 8.96
N ALA A 276 -14.15 -5.47 9.10
CA ALA A 276 -14.46 -4.43 8.13
C ALA A 276 -14.09 -3.04 8.65
N GLY A 277 -13.66 -2.15 7.75
CA GLY A 277 -13.36 -0.75 8.04
C GLY A 277 -14.38 0.20 7.45
N SER A 278 -14.83 1.19 8.22
CA SER A 278 -15.70 2.27 7.75
C SER A 278 -15.05 3.64 7.93
N ARG A 279 -14.70 4.27 6.81
CA ARG A 279 -14.12 5.61 6.80
C ARG A 279 -15.12 6.67 7.28
N GLY A 280 -16.39 6.51 6.90
CA GLY A 280 -17.42 7.50 7.27
C GLY A 280 -17.83 7.43 8.73
N GLU A 281 -17.71 6.26 9.35
CA GLU A 281 -17.99 6.05 10.77
C GLU A 281 -16.73 6.09 11.63
N ASN A 282 -15.56 6.09 11.00
CA ASN A 282 -14.23 6.06 11.63
C ASN A 282 -14.13 4.96 12.69
N ARG A 283 -14.48 3.73 12.30
CA ARG A 283 -14.44 2.54 13.17
C ARG A 283 -14.22 1.26 12.41
N LEU A 284 -13.81 0.23 13.13
CA LEU A 284 -13.81 -1.17 12.69
C LEU A 284 -15.11 -1.85 13.11
N ILE A 285 -15.50 -2.84 12.34
CA ILE A 285 -16.66 -3.71 12.57
C ILE A 285 -16.16 -5.16 12.51
N LEU A 286 -16.53 -5.96 13.50
CA LEU A 286 -16.27 -7.38 13.52
C LEU A 286 -17.54 -8.14 13.14
N PHE A 287 -17.41 -9.09 12.24
CA PHE A 287 -18.43 -10.08 11.95
C PHE A 287 -17.91 -11.45 12.37
N ARG A 288 -18.52 -12.02 13.39
CA ARG A 288 -18.19 -13.34 13.90
C ARG A 288 -18.75 -14.44 13.01
N ASN A 289 -17.88 -15.37 12.64
CA ASN A 289 -18.29 -16.63 12.02
C ASN A 289 -18.98 -17.51 13.06
N PRO A 290 -20.17 -18.06 12.78
CA PRO A 290 -20.81 -18.99 13.71
C PRO A 290 -20.18 -20.38 13.78
N GLY A 291 -19.21 -20.72 12.87
CA GLY A 291 -18.55 -22.02 12.81
C GLY A 291 -19.48 -23.19 12.43
N ASP A 292 -20.63 -22.91 11.83
CA ASP A 292 -21.65 -23.91 11.49
C ASP A 292 -21.73 -24.21 9.97
N GLY A 293 -20.79 -23.70 9.19
CA GLY A 293 -20.76 -23.83 7.73
C GLY A 293 -21.80 -22.95 7.04
N SER A 294 -22.29 -21.91 7.70
CA SER A 294 -23.20 -20.94 7.11
C SER A 294 -22.55 -19.57 7.01
N LEU A 295 -22.97 -18.77 6.00
CA LEU A 295 -22.52 -17.40 5.83
C LEU A 295 -23.36 -16.38 6.67
N ASN A 296 -23.92 -16.83 7.82
CA ASN A 296 -24.76 -16.00 8.70
C ASN A 296 -23.93 -15.36 9.82
N PHE A 297 -22.97 -14.54 9.44
CA PHE A 297 -22.11 -13.83 10.38
C PHE A 297 -22.88 -12.90 11.31
N GLN A 298 -22.38 -12.71 12.53
CA GLN A 298 -22.98 -11.84 13.52
C GLN A 298 -22.12 -10.60 13.75
N GLU A 299 -22.70 -9.39 13.59
CA GLU A 299 -22.00 -8.15 13.89
C GLU A 299 -21.70 -8.02 15.38
N GLU A 300 -20.43 -7.76 15.71
CA GLU A 300 -19.94 -7.43 17.04
C GLU A 300 -19.25 -6.06 17.00
N ALA A 301 -19.52 -5.22 17.97
CA ALA A 301 -18.92 -3.89 18.05
C ALA A 301 -17.51 -3.98 18.64
N ILE A 302 -16.51 -3.45 17.92
CA ILE A 302 -15.17 -3.20 18.46
C ILE A 302 -15.19 -1.84 19.15
N GLY A 303 -15.32 -1.84 20.48
CA GLY A 303 -15.17 -0.62 21.28
C GLY A 303 -13.68 -0.30 21.47
N VAL A 304 -13.22 0.90 21.10
CA VAL A 304 -11.83 1.29 21.23
C VAL A 304 -11.66 2.45 22.21
N VAL A 305 -10.69 2.31 23.13
CA VAL A 305 -10.23 3.39 24.00
C VAL A 305 -8.93 3.95 23.44
N GLY A 306 -8.97 5.19 22.95
CA GLY A 306 -7.83 5.85 22.30
C GLY A 306 -8.10 6.16 20.83
N THR A 307 -7.05 6.09 20.01
CA THR A 307 -7.12 6.40 18.58
C THR A 307 -7.94 5.35 17.83
N GLN A 308 -8.94 5.79 17.08
CA GLN A 308 -9.79 4.93 16.25
C GLN A 308 -9.08 4.63 14.92
N LEU A 309 -9.33 3.43 14.38
CA LEU A 309 -8.94 3.06 13.02
C LEU A 309 -10.16 3.09 12.10
N ALA A 310 -9.98 3.66 10.91
CA ALA A 310 -10.97 3.60 9.85
C ALA A 310 -10.86 2.31 9.00
N GLY A 311 -9.75 1.57 9.14
CA GLY A 311 -9.52 0.26 8.56
C GLY A 311 -9.37 0.29 7.04
N PHE A 312 -8.35 0.96 6.52
CA PHE A 312 -8.02 0.91 5.09
C PHE A 312 -7.12 -0.29 4.77
N ASN A 313 -5.94 -0.32 5.37
CA ASN A 313 -5.05 -1.46 5.41
C ASN A 313 -4.89 -1.87 6.87
N LEU A 314 -4.95 -3.15 7.14
CA LEU A 314 -4.83 -3.70 8.48
C LEU A 314 -3.83 -4.87 8.46
N GLU A 315 -3.18 -5.08 9.60
CA GLU A 315 -2.37 -6.25 9.87
C GLU A 315 -2.80 -6.88 11.20
N TYR A 316 -2.53 -8.17 11.36
CA TYR A 316 -2.98 -8.93 12.52
C TYR A 316 -1.84 -9.78 13.06
N ALA A 317 -1.45 -9.57 14.31
CA ALA A 317 -0.44 -10.37 14.99
C ALA A 317 -0.57 -10.27 16.50
N ASP A 318 -0.06 -11.28 17.20
CA ASP A 318 0.18 -11.23 18.64
C ASP A 318 1.55 -10.55 18.89
N LEU A 319 1.56 -9.20 18.90
CA LEU A 319 2.80 -8.43 19.04
C LEU A 319 3.36 -8.40 20.47
N ASN A 320 2.56 -8.78 21.46
CA ASN A 320 2.94 -8.76 22.87
C ASN A 320 3.12 -10.16 23.47
N ASN A 321 2.96 -11.20 22.66
CA ASN A 321 3.06 -12.62 23.05
C ASN A 321 2.08 -12.99 24.17
N ASP A 322 0.85 -12.45 24.16
CA ASP A 322 -0.20 -12.75 25.13
C ASP A 322 -1.20 -13.84 24.65
N GLY A 323 -1.00 -14.34 23.43
CA GLY A 323 -1.78 -15.41 22.81
C GLY A 323 -3.05 -14.92 22.10
N ARG A 324 -3.21 -13.61 21.89
CA ARG A 324 -4.35 -13.02 21.17
C ARG A 324 -3.85 -12.22 19.98
N LEU A 325 -4.60 -12.27 18.87
CA LEU A 325 -4.31 -11.43 17.70
C LEU A 325 -4.73 -10.00 17.97
N ASP A 326 -3.79 -9.10 17.84
CA ASP A 326 -4.01 -7.66 17.86
C ASP A 326 -4.29 -7.13 16.44
N ILE A 327 -4.75 -5.89 16.32
CA ILE A 327 -4.99 -5.22 15.03
C ILE A 327 -4.03 -4.05 14.91
N ILE A 328 -3.31 -3.97 13.80
CA ILE A 328 -2.40 -2.87 13.47
C ILE A 328 -2.99 -2.09 12.30
N GLY A 329 -2.89 -0.76 12.33
CA GLY A 329 -3.41 0.08 11.26
C GLY A 329 -2.91 1.51 11.28
N GLY A 330 -3.09 2.22 10.15
CA GLY A 330 -2.74 3.63 10.03
C GLY A 330 -3.87 4.58 10.46
N ALA A 331 -3.52 5.62 11.23
CA ALA A 331 -4.38 6.74 11.57
C ALA A 331 -3.69 8.07 11.21
N GLY A 332 -3.82 8.51 9.97
CA GLY A 332 -3.07 9.65 9.45
C GLY A 332 -1.58 9.34 9.38
N SER A 333 -0.75 10.07 10.13
CA SER A 333 0.68 9.79 10.22
C SER A 333 1.06 8.79 11.30
N GLU A 334 0.12 8.37 12.14
CA GLU A 334 0.40 7.46 13.26
C GLU A 334 0.17 6.01 12.84
N LEU A 335 1.07 5.13 13.26
CA LEU A 335 0.91 3.68 13.26
C LEU A 335 0.33 3.28 14.61
N VAL A 336 -0.85 2.67 14.59
CA VAL A 336 -1.67 2.36 15.77
C VAL A 336 -1.78 0.86 15.94
N TRP A 337 -1.68 0.42 17.16
CA TRP A 337 -1.84 -0.94 17.60
C TRP A 337 -3.04 -1.04 18.55
N LEU A 338 -4.07 -1.78 18.17
CA LEU A 338 -5.22 -2.09 18.98
C LEU A 338 -5.00 -3.42 19.70
N LEU A 339 -4.73 -3.35 20.99
CA LEU A 339 -4.56 -4.54 21.83
C LEU A 339 -5.89 -5.23 22.08
N GLN A 340 -5.96 -6.52 21.75
CA GLN A 340 -7.15 -7.32 21.97
C GLN A 340 -7.40 -7.53 23.47
N PRO A 341 -8.62 -7.29 23.98
CA PRO A 341 -8.94 -7.49 25.39
C PRO A 341 -8.94 -8.98 25.77
N GLU A 342 -8.67 -9.28 27.06
CA GLU A 342 -8.74 -10.66 27.59
C GLU A 342 -10.16 -11.25 27.53
N ARG A 343 -11.19 -10.41 27.56
CA ARG A 343 -12.60 -10.84 27.54
C ARG A 343 -13.32 -10.26 26.33
N ALA A 344 -14.02 -11.12 25.63
CA ALA A 344 -14.90 -10.68 24.55
C ALA A 344 -15.89 -9.63 25.04
N GLY A 345 -16.09 -8.56 24.24
CA GLY A 345 -16.97 -7.43 24.57
C GLY A 345 -16.34 -6.33 25.44
N ASP A 346 -15.15 -6.52 26.00
CA ASP A 346 -14.38 -5.44 26.61
C ASP A 346 -13.78 -4.54 25.51
N ALA A 347 -13.41 -3.31 25.88
CA ALA A 347 -12.85 -2.36 24.93
C ALA A 347 -11.40 -2.69 24.58
N TRP A 348 -11.05 -2.61 23.31
CA TRP A 348 -9.69 -2.65 22.81
C TRP A 348 -8.93 -1.39 23.19
N ILE A 349 -7.66 -1.49 23.47
CA ILE A 349 -6.83 -0.36 23.89
C ILE A 349 -5.90 0.02 22.74
N ALA A 350 -6.00 1.27 22.27
CA ALA A 350 -5.09 1.78 21.27
C ALA A 350 -3.76 2.23 21.89
N ALA A 351 -2.66 1.68 21.38
CA ALA A 351 -1.29 2.14 21.60
C ALA A 351 -0.72 2.76 20.33
N ILE A 352 0.14 3.75 20.45
CA ILE A 352 0.85 4.35 19.30
C ILE A 352 2.23 3.69 19.18
N ILE A 353 2.44 2.96 18.10
CA ILE A 353 3.74 2.38 17.77
C ILE A 353 4.73 3.48 17.39
N GLY A 354 4.32 4.39 16.53
CA GLY A 354 5.13 5.52 16.09
C GLY A 354 4.44 6.41 15.09
N SER A 355 5.21 7.29 14.43
CA SER A 355 4.68 8.25 13.46
C SER A 355 5.62 8.44 12.29
N LEU A 356 5.05 8.59 11.09
CA LEU A 356 5.74 9.02 9.87
C LEU A 356 5.64 10.52 9.62
N ALA A 357 5.01 11.31 10.50
CA ALA A 357 4.78 12.74 10.24
C ALA A 357 5.96 13.44 9.56
N PRO A 358 5.71 14.31 8.57
CA PRO A 358 4.43 14.76 8.04
C PRO A 358 3.75 13.78 7.05
N ASP A 359 4.42 12.66 6.74
CA ASP A 359 3.94 11.65 5.80
C ASP A 359 2.81 10.81 6.44
N SER A 360 1.88 10.30 5.64
CA SER A 360 0.74 9.53 6.13
C SER A 360 0.98 8.04 5.92
N VAL A 361 0.73 7.21 6.93
CA VAL A 361 0.79 5.75 6.81
C VAL A 361 -0.27 5.28 5.81
N THR A 362 0.14 4.40 4.88
CA THR A 362 -0.75 3.80 3.88
C THR A 362 -0.60 2.27 3.88
N GLY A 363 0.42 1.73 3.24
CA GLY A 363 0.73 0.31 3.25
C GLY A 363 1.52 -0.10 4.50
N MET A 364 1.38 -1.35 4.90
CA MET A 364 2.17 -1.97 5.95
C MET A 364 2.30 -3.47 5.72
N GLU A 365 3.29 -4.08 6.36
CA GLU A 365 3.52 -5.52 6.32
C GLU A 365 4.35 -5.93 7.54
N LEU A 366 4.06 -7.10 8.08
CA LEU A 366 4.76 -7.64 9.24
C LEU A 366 5.91 -8.57 8.85
N GLY A 367 6.99 -8.57 9.63
CA GLY A 367 8.09 -9.53 9.45
C GLY A 367 9.23 -9.30 10.42
N ASP A 368 10.01 -10.34 10.70
CA ASP A 368 11.24 -10.26 11.48
C ASP A 368 12.37 -9.68 10.61
N ILE A 369 12.45 -8.34 10.57
CA ILE A 369 13.35 -7.61 9.66
C ILE A 369 14.79 -7.70 10.12
N ASP A 370 15.05 -7.61 11.42
CA ASP A 370 16.42 -7.61 11.95
C ASP A 370 16.91 -8.97 12.45
N GLY A 371 16.04 -9.99 12.42
CA GLY A 371 16.40 -11.36 12.75
C GLY A 371 16.43 -11.65 14.24
N ASP A 372 15.70 -10.89 15.06
CA ASP A 372 15.65 -11.06 16.51
C ASP A 372 14.49 -11.93 17.01
N GLN A 373 13.60 -12.36 16.10
CA GLN A 373 12.44 -13.22 16.28
C GLN A 373 11.19 -12.49 16.81
N ASP A 374 11.21 -11.18 16.98
CA ASP A 374 10.03 -10.37 17.21
C ASP A 374 9.55 -9.79 15.85
N LEU A 375 8.23 -9.63 15.67
CA LEU A 375 7.69 -9.09 14.42
C LEU A 375 7.83 -7.57 14.38
N ASP A 376 8.57 -7.09 13.39
CA ASP A 376 8.70 -5.68 13.03
C ASP A 376 7.60 -5.29 12.03
N ILE A 377 7.50 -3.99 11.71
CA ILE A 377 6.48 -3.48 10.81
C ILE A 377 7.12 -2.61 9.75
N LEU A 378 7.17 -3.08 8.49
CA LEU A 378 7.44 -2.23 7.34
C LEU A 378 6.23 -1.33 7.08
N VAL A 379 6.47 -0.05 6.76
CA VAL A 379 5.40 0.90 6.45
C VAL A 379 5.75 1.72 5.21
N GLY A 380 4.73 1.93 4.39
CA GLY A 380 4.73 2.85 3.27
C GLY A 380 3.89 4.08 3.54
N SER A 381 4.18 5.18 2.86
CA SER A 381 3.39 6.39 2.93
C SER A 381 2.88 6.85 1.57
N TYR A 382 2.01 7.85 1.61
CA TYR A 382 1.32 8.39 0.45
C TYR A 382 1.72 9.84 0.19
N SER A 383 2.37 10.11 -0.94
CA SER A 383 2.58 11.46 -1.45
C SER A 383 1.27 12.04 -1.98
N ARG A 384 0.85 13.18 -1.46
CA ARG A 384 -0.32 13.94 -1.92
C ARG A 384 0.02 15.01 -2.95
N GLY A 385 1.27 15.04 -3.43
CA GLY A 385 1.74 15.96 -4.46
C GLY A 385 1.29 15.57 -5.87
N PRO A 386 1.87 16.23 -6.91
CA PRO A 386 1.57 15.92 -8.30
C PRO A 386 1.77 14.43 -8.59
N ARG A 387 0.86 13.83 -9.35
CA ARG A 387 0.96 12.42 -9.77
C ARG A 387 1.91 12.23 -10.95
N THR A 388 2.18 13.28 -11.71
CA THR A 388 3.09 13.26 -12.87
C THR A 388 4.22 14.25 -12.66
N GLY A 389 5.46 13.80 -12.75
CA GLY A 389 6.65 14.64 -12.53
C GLY A 389 6.81 15.06 -11.07
N ASP A 390 8.03 15.37 -10.64
CA ASP A 390 8.31 15.61 -9.21
C ASP A 390 7.68 16.89 -8.66
N GLY A 391 7.34 17.85 -9.49
CA GLY A 391 6.75 19.10 -9.02
C GLY A 391 7.63 19.86 -8.00
N GLU A 392 7.10 20.96 -7.49
CA GLU A 392 7.69 21.67 -6.35
C GLU A 392 7.01 21.18 -5.07
N VAL A 393 7.79 20.58 -4.17
CA VAL A 393 7.35 20.11 -2.86
C VAL A 393 8.35 20.58 -1.80
N ASP A 394 7.83 20.86 -0.59
CA ASP A 394 8.62 21.20 0.57
C ASP A 394 8.95 19.96 1.40
N VAL A 395 10.01 20.03 2.20
CA VAL A 395 10.40 18.95 3.11
C VAL A 395 9.31 18.59 4.13
N ASN A 396 8.41 19.53 4.43
CA ASN A 396 7.29 19.32 5.37
C ASN A 396 5.99 18.85 4.69
N ASP A 397 5.98 18.71 3.36
CA ASP A 397 4.85 18.12 2.65
C ASP A 397 4.77 16.61 2.91
N ALA A 398 3.60 16.02 2.75
CA ALA A 398 3.44 14.57 2.79
C ALA A 398 4.03 13.94 1.52
N LEU A 399 5.05 13.11 1.68
CA LEU A 399 5.84 12.52 0.58
C LEU A 399 5.77 10.98 0.63
N GLY A 400 6.32 10.33 -0.40
CA GLY A 400 6.45 8.88 -0.47
C GLY A 400 7.63 8.40 0.38
N ARG A 401 7.35 7.82 1.54
CA ARG A 401 8.34 7.27 2.46
C ARG A 401 8.21 5.76 2.56
N LEU A 402 9.35 5.09 2.65
CA LEU A 402 9.50 3.73 3.14
C LEU A 402 10.28 3.77 4.46
N ALA A 403 9.75 3.12 5.48
CA ALA A 403 10.38 2.99 6.79
C ALA A 403 9.92 1.70 7.47
N TRP A 404 10.59 1.29 8.53
CA TRP A 404 10.11 0.22 9.38
C TRP A 404 10.26 0.56 10.85
N PHE A 405 9.46 -0.07 11.68
CA PHE A 405 9.48 0.07 13.13
C PHE A 405 9.95 -1.23 13.76
N ALA A 406 11.09 -1.17 14.46
CA ALA A 406 11.63 -2.32 15.16
C ALA A 406 10.83 -2.60 16.44
N ASN A 407 10.38 -3.83 16.61
CA ASN A 407 9.69 -4.27 17.82
C ASN A 407 10.69 -4.34 18.99
N PRO A 408 10.50 -3.61 20.07
CA PRO A 408 11.41 -3.66 21.20
C PRO A 408 11.19 -4.90 22.11
N GLY A 409 10.50 -5.93 21.65
CA GLY A 409 10.27 -7.17 22.37
C GLY A 409 9.38 -7.00 23.62
N PRO A 410 9.79 -7.53 24.78
CA PRO A 410 8.95 -7.55 25.99
C PRO A 410 8.45 -6.20 26.51
N VAL A 411 8.98 -5.10 25.99
CA VAL A 411 8.57 -3.72 26.37
C VAL A 411 7.76 -3.02 25.26
N ALA A 412 7.30 -3.75 24.28
CA ALA A 412 6.56 -3.23 23.11
C ALA A 412 5.40 -2.28 23.49
N ASN A 413 4.70 -2.54 24.59
CA ASN A 413 3.56 -1.75 25.07
C ASN A 413 3.93 -0.41 25.71
N SER A 414 5.21 -0.13 25.96
CA SER A 414 5.62 0.91 26.91
C SER A 414 6.17 2.18 26.29
N ALA A 415 6.51 2.20 25.01
CA ALA A 415 7.12 3.36 24.35
C ALA A 415 6.87 3.30 22.82
N PRO A 416 7.03 4.41 22.11
CA PRO A 416 7.14 4.37 20.65
C PRO A 416 8.31 3.46 20.23
N TRP A 417 8.09 2.66 19.18
CA TRP A 417 9.10 1.77 18.65
C TRP A 417 10.20 2.55 17.91
N PRO A 418 11.43 2.07 17.88
CA PRO A 418 12.48 2.65 17.05
C PRO A 418 12.05 2.64 15.58
N ARG A 419 12.10 3.81 14.92
CA ARG A 419 11.81 3.94 13.47
C ARG A 419 13.13 3.98 12.71
N HIS A 420 13.17 3.26 11.61
CA HIS A 420 14.27 3.17 10.67
C HIS A 420 13.81 3.56 9.28
N ASP A 421 14.21 4.74 8.82
CA ASP A 421 13.82 5.24 7.50
C ASP A 421 14.68 4.60 6.41
N ILE A 422 14.06 4.17 5.30
CA ILE A 422 14.70 3.52 4.16
C ILE A 422 14.89 4.52 3.03
N SER A 423 13.81 5.16 2.57
CA SER A 423 13.82 6.19 1.53
C SER A 423 12.69 7.18 1.75
N ARG A 424 12.84 8.41 1.23
CA ARG A 424 11.78 9.41 1.22
C ARG A 424 11.82 10.18 -0.09
N ARG A 425 10.90 9.88 -0.99
CA ARG A 425 10.88 10.42 -2.36
C ARG A 425 9.75 11.43 -2.55
N LYS A 426 9.95 12.43 -3.40
CA LYS A 426 8.94 13.46 -3.70
C LYS A 426 7.60 12.87 -4.06
N ARG A 427 7.61 11.69 -4.75
CA ARG A 427 6.41 10.97 -5.15
C ARG A 427 6.52 9.48 -4.85
N GLY A 428 5.42 8.94 -4.41
CA GLY A 428 5.20 7.52 -4.13
C GLY A 428 3.96 7.35 -3.28
N MET A 429 3.17 6.37 -3.62
CA MET A 429 2.19 5.76 -2.76
C MET A 429 2.58 4.29 -2.66
N PHE A 430 2.92 3.86 -1.46
CA PHE A 430 3.32 2.50 -1.18
C PHE A 430 2.17 1.84 -0.42
N ASP A 431 1.26 1.23 -1.16
CA ASP A 431 -0.05 0.85 -0.64
C ASP A 431 -0.12 -0.62 -0.19
N LYS A 432 0.58 -1.51 -0.89
CA LYS A 432 0.56 -2.94 -0.60
C LYS A 432 1.97 -3.48 -0.53
N PHE A 433 2.18 -4.41 0.42
CA PHE A 433 3.43 -5.17 0.56
C PHE A 433 3.14 -6.65 0.77
N ILE A 434 4.12 -7.49 0.47
CA ILE A 434 4.17 -8.90 0.79
C ILE A 434 5.58 -9.21 1.28
N ALA A 435 5.72 -9.75 2.48
CA ALA A 435 6.98 -10.19 3.06
C ALA A 435 7.37 -11.57 2.54
N ARG A 436 8.60 -11.70 2.02
CA ARG A 436 9.12 -12.97 1.52
C ARG A 436 10.63 -12.92 1.35
N ASP A 437 11.33 -13.99 1.70
CA ASP A 437 12.73 -14.24 1.29
C ASP A 437 12.72 -14.59 -0.21
N MET A 438 13.07 -13.61 -1.07
CA MET A 438 12.95 -13.72 -2.53
C MET A 438 14.12 -14.42 -3.19
N ASP A 439 15.31 -14.28 -2.62
CA ASP A 439 16.55 -14.82 -3.19
C ASP A 439 17.11 -16.01 -2.40
N ALA A 440 16.43 -16.40 -1.35
CA ALA A 440 16.75 -17.53 -0.47
C ALA A 440 18.10 -17.36 0.26
N ASP A 441 18.44 -16.13 0.65
CA ASP A 441 19.64 -15.81 1.42
C ASP A 441 19.41 -15.78 2.94
N GLY A 442 18.15 -15.87 3.37
CA GLY A 442 17.71 -16.05 4.75
C GLY A 442 17.41 -14.74 5.47
N ASP A 443 17.45 -13.60 4.83
CA ASP A 443 16.87 -12.36 5.31
C ASP A 443 15.53 -12.04 4.57
N LEU A 444 14.73 -11.14 5.17
CA LEU A 444 13.36 -10.89 4.72
C LEU A 444 13.33 -9.72 3.75
N ASP A 445 12.75 -9.96 2.58
CA ASP A 445 12.50 -8.98 1.55
C ASP A 445 11.03 -8.57 1.51
N PHE A 446 10.72 -7.52 0.73
CA PHE A 446 9.36 -7.07 0.53
C PHE A 446 9.07 -6.79 -0.94
N ILE A 447 8.00 -7.39 -1.44
CA ILE A 447 7.43 -7.02 -2.73
C ILE A 447 6.39 -5.95 -2.46
N GLY A 448 6.37 -4.86 -3.24
CA GLY A 448 5.42 -3.79 -3.02
C GLY A 448 4.94 -3.11 -4.29
N THR A 449 3.85 -2.37 -4.15
CA THR A 449 3.35 -1.47 -5.19
C THR A 449 3.86 -0.05 -4.95
N ARG A 450 4.04 0.69 -6.04
CA ARG A 450 4.33 2.12 -6.03
C ARG A 450 3.39 2.81 -6.99
N GLY A 451 2.43 3.52 -6.46
CA GLY A 451 1.49 4.36 -7.20
C GLY A 451 1.79 5.85 -7.09
N ASN A 452 0.99 6.68 -7.76
CA ASN A 452 1.08 8.16 -7.75
C ASN A 452 2.47 8.71 -8.03
N SER A 453 3.22 8.05 -8.87
CA SER A 453 4.64 8.29 -9.11
C SER A 453 5.01 8.40 -10.57
N ALA A 454 4.05 8.58 -11.49
CA ALA A 454 4.33 8.54 -12.93
C ALA A 454 5.55 9.39 -13.32
N PRO A 455 6.53 8.83 -14.04
CA PRO A 455 6.49 7.55 -14.76
C PRO A 455 7.09 6.36 -13.99
N TYR A 456 7.10 6.35 -12.67
CA TYR A 456 7.77 5.33 -11.83
C TYR A 456 6.80 4.39 -11.13
N ASP A 457 5.50 4.44 -11.49
CA ASP A 457 4.49 3.53 -10.97
C ASP A 457 4.81 2.09 -11.38
N GLY A 458 4.47 1.14 -10.52
CA GLY A 458 4.72 -0.26 -10.80
C GLY A 458 4.81 -1.16 -9.58
N VAL A 459 5.41 -2.31 -9.80
CA VAL A 459 5.69 -3.32 -8.79
C VAL A 459 7.20 -3.43 -8.63
N PHE A 460 7.65 -3.40 -7.40
CA PHE A 460 9.07 -3.52 -7.07
C PHE A 460 9.30 -4.62 -6.02
N TRP A 461 10.54 -5.06 -5.94
CA TRP A 461 11.05 -5.87 -4.86
C TRP A 461 12.11 -5.07 -4.11
N LEU A 462 11.95 -4.94 -2.82
CA LEU A 462 12.88 -4.30 -1.89
C LEU A 462 13.69 -5.40 -1.21
N GLU A 463 14.86 -5.69 -1.78
CA GLU A 463 15.81 -6.67 -1.26
C GLU A 463 16.47 -6.12 0.00
N GLN A 464 16.39 -6.86 1.12
CA GLN A 464 17.24 -6.63 2.26
C GLN A 464 18.64 -7.20 1.96
N PHE A 465 19.66 -6.39 2.11
CA PHE A 465 21.05 -6.79 1.92
C PHE A 465 21.84 -6.53 3.19
N ARG A 466 22.48 -7.55 3.73
CA ARG A 466 23.26 -7.46 4.96
C ARG A 466 24.75 -7.43 4.72
N ALA A 467 25.46 -6.36 5.16
CA ALA A 467 26.87 -6.13 4.98
C ALA A 467 27.63 -5.97 6.29
N ARG A 468 28.95 -6.26 6.27
CA ARG A 468 29.82 -6.09 7.44
C ARG A 468 30.20 -4.63 7.70
N GLU A 469 30.17 -3.81 6.67
CA GLU A 469 30.54 -2.40 6.72
C GLU A 469 29.30 -1.55 6.41
N PRO A 470 29.15 -0.38 7.05
CA PRO A 470 28.05 0.51 6.73
C PRO A 470 28.19 1.10 5.32
N GLY A 471 27.12 1.09 4.56
CA GLY A 471 26.96 1.71 3.25
C GLY A 471 25.64 2.49 3.18
N PRO A 472 25.25 3.05 2.03
CA PRO A 472 23.95 3.72 1.87
C PRO A 472 22.80 2.83 2.35
N VAL A 473 21.83 3.42 3.05
CA VAL A 473 20.66 2.68 3.53
C VAL A 473 19.86 2.13 2.36
N PHE A 474 19.75 2.89 1.26
CA PHE A 474 18.91 2.54 0.13
C PHE A 474 19.64 2.73 -1.19
N THR A 475 19.45 1.79 -2.11
CA THR A 475 19.94 1.85 -3.49
C THR A 475 18.73 1.73 -4.44
N PRO A 476 18.33 2.79 -5.15
CA PRO A 476 17.22 2.73 -6.08
C PRO A 476 17.53 1.84 -7.29
N ALA A 477 16.50 1.20 -7.84
CA ALA A 477 16.63 0.38 -9.05
C ALA A 477 17.03 1.18 -10.29
N ARG A 478 16.72 2.48 -10.32
CA ARG A 478 16.98 3.38 -11.45
C ARG A 478 17.63 4.68 -10.99
N ASN A 479 18.67 5.13 -11.72
CA ASN A 479 19.39 6.37 -11.43
C ASN A 479 18.54 7.65 -11.66
N ASN A 480 17.44 7.56 -12.40
CA ASN A 480 16.54 8.67 -12.74
C ASN A 480 15.19 8.56 -12.07
N ASP A 481 15.15 8.03 -10.87
CA ASP A 481 13.96 7.96 -10.04
C ASP A 481 13.50 9.35 -9.54
N SER A 482 12.34 9.39 -8.90
CA SER A 482 11.85 10.57 -8.17
C SER A 482 12.89 11.02 -7.13
N GLU A 483 13.10 12.33 -7.07
CA GLU A 483 14.13 12.92 -6.21
C GLU A 483 13.93 12.52 -4.74
N GLU A 484 14.99 12.04 -4.12
CA GLU A 484 15.00 11.79 -2.68
C GLU A 484 15.06 13.09 -1.88
N MET A 485 14.33 13.09 -0.76
CA MET A 485 14.21 14.24 0.13
C MET A 485 14.78 13.90 1.51
N PRO A 486 15.37 14.89 2.20
CA PRO A 486 15.76 14.69 3.61
C PRO A 486 14.54 14.51 4.50
N LEU A 487 14.77 14.07 5.73
CA LEU A 487 13.75 14.12 6.79
C LEU A 487 13.49 15.57 7.21
N PRO A 488 12.25 15.91 7.60
CA PRO A 488 11.90 17.25 8.09
C PRO A 488 12.52 17.57 9.44
#